data_4494e80bebdcefed609a2470c3af8c5f
#
_entry.id   4494e80bebdcefed609a2470c3af8c5f
#
_cell.length_a   1.000
_cell.length_b   1.000
_cell.length_c   1.000
_cell.angle_alpha   90.00
_cell.angle_beta   90.00
_cell.angle_gamma   90.00
#
_symmetry.space_group_name_H-M   'P 1'
#
loop_
_entity.id
_entity.type
_entity.pdbx_description
1 polymer ?
#
loop_
_entity_poly.entity_id
_entity_poly.type
_entity_poly.pdbx_seq_one_letter_code
_entity_poly.pdbx_strand_id
1 'polypeptide(L)'
;VRKHTSKVKINKYKKEDSMGKFNNKISAEFHPPRKWILERMLSYKSDEIDTASMQAIGLGGKEHEVKCTKGFVTDLASVPRAIWWLIAPWDIARAAIIHDLLYRRIREYRAENETPDNPDLETVVNNYKAAKIAADKVFLMAMEDASPHVPNWKIKAAYYAVVCFGRWSILPEPPVLNGGKEE
;
A
#
# COMPACT_ATOMS: atom_id res chain seq x y z
N VAL A 1 -45.82 1.22 -34.10
CA VAL A 1 -44.36 1.00 -33.91
C VAL A 1 -44.07 1.12 -32.39
N ARG A 2 -43.98 -0.03 -31.68
CA ARG A 2 -43.65 -0.10 -30.26
C ARG A 2 -42.13 -0.11 -30.10
N LYS A 3 -41.55 0.94 -29.50
CA LYS A 3 -40.13 0.96 -29.10
C LYS A 3 -39.93 0.07 -27.88
N HIS A 4 -39.22 -1.04 -28.06
CA HIS A 4 -38.75 -1.89 -26.97
C HIS A 4 -37.52 -1.22 -26.34
N THR A 5 -37.67 -0.61 -25.19
CA THR A 5 -36.54 -0.14 -24.36
C THR A 5 -36.13 -1.29 -23.44
N SER A 6 -35.06 -2.00 -23.83
CA SER A 6 -34.40 -2.98 -22.96
C SER A 6 -33.73 -2.26 -21.80
N LYS A 7 -34.34 -2.32 -20.63
CA LYS A 7 -33.68 -1.92 -19.39
C LYS A 7 -32.59 -2.95 -19.08
N VAL A 8 -31.34 -2.57 -19.28
CA VAL A 8 -30.17 -3.32 -18.78
C VAL A 8 -30.26 -3.35 -17.25
N LYS A 9 -30.63 -4.49 -16.69
CA LYS A 9 -30.54 -4.76 -15.27
C LYS A 9 -29.04 -4.89 -14.94
N ILE A 10 -28.44 -3.83 -14.38
CA ILE A 10 -27.11 -3.90 -13.79
C ILE A 10 -27.20 -4.87 -12.61
N ASN A 11 -26.50 -5.98 -12.76
CA ASN A 11 -26.53 -7.10 -11.82
C ASN A 11 -25.82 -6.70 -10.52
N LYS A 12 -26.61 -6.38 -9.49
CA LYS A 12 -26.17 -5.93 -8.16
C LYS A 12 -25.48 -7.04 -7.33
N TYR A 13 -25.40 -8.24 -7.87
CA TYR A 13 -24.94 -9.45 -7.15
C TYR A 13 -23.46 -9.81 -7.39
N LYS A 14 -22.68 -9.00 -8.13
CA LYS A 14 -21.27 -9.33 -8.44
C LYS A 14 -20.25 -8.70 -7.50
N LYS A 15 -20.67 -8.02 -6.42
CA LYS A 15 -19.80 -7.27 -5.52
C LYS A 15 -19.42 -8.02 -4.23
N GLU A 16 -20.06 -9.14 -3.91
CA GLU A 16 -19.79 -9.86 -2.65
C GLU A 16 -18.63 -10.87 -2.73
N ASP A 17 -18.32 -11.39 -3.92
CA ASP A 17 -17.28 -12.44 -4.08
C ASP A 17 -15.86 -11.90 -4.33
N SER A 18 -15.67 -10.59 -4.58
CA SER A 18 -14.36 -9.97 -4.86
C SER A 18 -13.87 -9.03 -3.75
N MET A 19 -14.57 -8.96 -2.62
CA MET A 19 -14.14 -8.10 -1.51
C MET A 19 -12.89 -8.68 -0.85
N GLY A 20 -11.87 -7.84 -0.75
CA GLY A 20 -10.66 -8.18 -0.01
C GLY A 20 -10.94 -8.30 1.50
N LYS A 21 -10.07 -9.02 2.20
CA LYS A 21 -10.23 -9.27 3.64
C LYS A 21 -8.93 -9.06 4.40
N PHE A 22 -9.05 -8.38 5.54
CA PHE A 22 -8.00 -8.37 6.55
C PHE A 22 -8.10 -9.60 7.45
N ASN A 23 -6.96 -10.21 7.78
CA ASN A 23 -6.92 -11.36 8.68
C ASN A 23 -7.19 -10.98 10.14
N ASN A 24 -6.76 -9.77 10.57
CA ASN A 24 -6.77 -9.35 11.97
C ASN A 24 -7.13 -7.87 12.17
N LYS A 25 -7.46 -7.53 13.42
CA LYS A 25 -7.41 -6.16 13.92
C LYS A 25 -5.96 -5.77 14.18
N ILE A 26 -5.66 -4.46 14.14
CA ILE A 26 -4.34 -3.96 14.52
C ILE A 26 -4.07 -4.26 15.99
N SER A 27 -2.87 -4.77 16.26
CA SER A 27 -2.25 -4.79 17.57
C SER A 27 -0.85 -4.28 17.38
N ALA A 28 -0.55 -3.11 17.93
CA ALA A 28 0.73 -2.46 17.77
C ALA A 28 1.08 -1.67 19.03
N GLU A 29 2.35 -1.70 19.41
CA GLU A 29 2.91 -0.93 20.49
C GLU A 29 3.45 0.40 19.96
N PHE A 30 3.15 1.49 20.70
CA PHE A 30 3.65 2.81 20.34
C PHE A 30 5.00 3.09 20.99
N HIS A 31 5.99 3.42 20.16
CA HIS A 31 7.32 3.85 20.59
C HIS A 31 7.54 5.32 20.20
N PRO A 32 7.70 6.21 21.17
CA PRO A 32 8.00 7.61 20.88
C PRO A 32 9.27 7.77 20.04
N PRO A 33 9.36 8.77 19.16
CA PRO A 33 8.37 9.85 18.99
C PRO A 33 7.23 9.50 18.00
N ARG A 34 7.33 8.47 17.16
CA ARG A 34 6.37 8.22 16.07
C ARG A 34 6.39 6.82 15.50
N LYS A 35 6.93 5.83 16.19
CA LYS A 35 7.04 4.47 15.70
C LYS A 35 5.93 3.59 16.28
N TRP A 36 5.33 2.77 15.44
CA TRP A 36 4.41 1.72 15.83
C TRP A 36 5.02 0.39 15.44
N ILE A 37 5.05 -0.55 16.35
CA ILE A 37 5.59 -1.89 16.13
C ILE A 37 4.44 -2.89 16.20
N LEU A 38 4.21 -3.64 15.13
CA LEU A 38 3.17 -4.65 15.11
C LEU A 38 3.48 -5.78 16.10
N GLU A 39 2.56 -6.06 17.01
CA GLU A 39 2.65 -7.18 17.95
C GLU A 39 2.20 -8.51 17.34
N ARG A 40 1.41 -8.45 16.27
CA ARG A 40 0.95 -9.61 15.49
C ARG A 40 0.93 -9.32 14.01
N MET A 41 0.94 -10.40 13.22
CA MET A 41 0.84 -10.30 11.76
C MET A 41 -0.47 -9.64 11.35
N LEU A 42 -0.36 -8.70 10.40
CA LEU A 42 -1.48 -8.11 9.68
C LEU A 42 -1.37 -8.48 8.21
N SER A 43 -2.42 -9.02 7.62
CA SER A 43 -2.46 -9.25 6.17
C SER A 43 -3.74 -8.76 5.54
N TYR A 44 -3.63 -8.45 4.26
CA TYR A 44 -4.75 -8.11 3.39
C TYR A 44 -4.71 -9.02 2.16
N LYS A 45 -5.82 -9.66 1.85
CA LYS A 45 -5.99 -10.58 0.71
C LYS A 45 -7.11 -10.07 -0.20
N SER A 46 -6.86 -10.06 -1.52
CA SER A 46 -7.85 -9.75 -2.54
C SER A 46 -7.41 -10.34 -3.88
N ASP A 47 -8.30 -10.97 -4.60
CA ASP A 47 -8.01 -11.55 -5.92
C ASP A 47 -7.63 -10.48 -6.97
N GLU A 48 -7.88 -9.20 -6.69
CA GLU A 48 -7.52 -8.07 -7.54
C GLU A 48 -6.08 -7.56 -7.34
N ILE A 49 -5.31 -8.14 -6.39
CA ILE A 49 -3.91 -7.75 -6.18
C ILE A 49 -3.08 -8.17 -7.39
N ASP A 50 -2.36 -7.21 -7.99
CA ASP A 50 -1.40 -7.47 -9.06
C ASP A 50 -0.14 -8.15 -8.48
N THR A 51 -0.20 -9.48 -8.42
CA THR A 51 0.90 -10.31 -7.90
C THR A 51 2.14 -10.25 -8.78
N ALA A 52 2.00 -10.05 -10.09
CA ALA A 52 3.14 -9.99 -11.00
C ALA A 52 4.02 -8.77 -10.72
N SER A 53 3.43 -7.58 -10.59
CA SER A 53 4.16 -6.35 -10.22
C SER A 53 4.79 -6.45 -8.83
N MET A 54 4.14 -7.14 -7.87
CA MET A 54 4.70 -7.35 -6.54
C MET A 54 5.88 -8.32 -6.55
N GLN A 55 5.79 -9.41 -7.32
CA GLN A 55 6.87 -10.39 -7.47
C GLN A 55 8.10 -9.78 -8.16
N ALA A 56 7.90 -8.89 -9.13
CA ALA A 56 8.99 -8.20 -9.83
C ALA A 56 9.90 -7.39 -8.90
N ILE A 57 9.39 -6.96 -7.73
CA ILE A 57 10.17 -6.24 -6.70
C ILE A 57 10.51 -7.15 -5.50
N GLY A 58 10.37 -8.47 -5.64
CA GLY A 58 10.71 -9.44 -4.59
C GLY A 58 9.70 -9.55 -3.45
N LEU A 59 8.49 -9.02 -3.60
CA LEU A 59 7.37 -9.36 -2.72
C LEU A 59 6.79 -10.69 -3.17
N GLY A 60 7.19 -11.76 -2.49
CA GLY A 60 6.68 -13.10 -2.76
C GLY A 60 5.28 -13.29 -2.19
N GLY A 61 4.40 -13.89 -3.00
CA GLY A 61 3.08 -14.34 -2.59
C GLY A 61 2.30 -14.85 -3.80
N LYS A 62 2.13 -16.18 -3.87
CA LYS A 62 1.27 -16.78 -4.92
C LYS A 62 -0.23 -16.63 -4.60
N GLU A 63 -0.58 -16.01 -3.47
CA GLU A 63 -1.91 -16.09 -2.87
C GLU A 63 -2.69 -14.77 -2.92
N HIS A 64 -2.32 -13.80 -3.75
CA HIS A 64 -3.00 -12.50 -3.77
C HIS A 64 -3.13 -11.87 -2.37
N GLU A 65 -2.09 -12.02 -1.55
CA GLU A 65 -2.06 -11.59 -0.16
C GLU A 65 -0.78 -10.81 0.14
N VAL A 66 -0.93 -9.66 0.82
CA VAL A 66 0.16 -8.85 1.36
C VAL A 66 0.23 -9.07 2.87
N LYS A 67 1.40 -9.47 3.39
CA LYS A 67 1.61 -9.85 4.81
C LYS A 67 2.63 -8.94 5.48
N CYS A 68 2.19 -8.17 6.47
CA CYS A 68 3.07 -7.50 7.43
C CYS A 68 3.32 -8.41 8.61
N THR A 69 4.56 -8.81 8.84
CA THR A 69 4.93 -9.70 9.93
C THR A 69 4.88 -8.98 11.29
N LYS A 70 4.80 -9.79 12.37
CA LYS A 70 5.07 -9.27 13.72
C LYS A 70 6.43 -8.57 13.75
N GLY A 71 6.53 -7.46 14.47
CA GLY A 71 7.75 -6.65 14.56
C GLY A 71 7.90 -5.62 13.42
N PHE A 72 6.99 -5.58 12.45
CA PHE A 72 7.02 -4.56 11.42
C PHE A 72 6.87 -3.16 12.07
N VAL A 73 7.84 -2.29 11.77
CA VAL A 73 7.86 -0.91 12.27
C VAL A 73 7.25 0.00 11.22
N THR A 74 6.24 0.76 11.58
CA THR A 74 5.62 1.78 10.74
C THR A 74 5.49 3.09 11.51
N ASP A 75 5.59 4.20 10.81
CA ASP A 75 5.29 5.54 11.34
C ASP A 75 3.96 6.08 10.80
N LEU A 76 3.26 5.27 10.00
CA LEU A 76 2.04 5.63 9.28
C LEU A 76 2.22 6.84 8.35
N ALA A 77 3.47 7.18 7.98
CA ALA A 77 3.83 8.40 7.27
C ALA A 77 3.64 8.30 5.74
N SER A 78 3.37 7.11 5.20
CA SER A 78 3.11 6.91 3.77
C SER A 78 1.90 7.72 3.28
N VAL A 79 0.98 8.04 4.19
CA VAL A 79 -0.13 8.96 3.92
C VAL A 79 0.32 10.38 4.23
N PRO A 80 0.31 11.31 3.25
CA PRO A 80 0.71 12.70 3.49
C PRO A 80 -0.02 13.32 4.68
N ARG A 81 0.72 13.94 5.58
CA ARG A 81 0.16 14.53 6.82
C ARG A 81 -0.94 15.55 6.59
N ALA A 82 -0.94 16.22 5.43
CA ALA A 82 -2.00 17.13 5.03
C ALA A 82 -3.38 16.47 4.98
N ILE A 83 -3.45 15.12 4.94
CA ILE A 83 -4.70 14.37 4.91
C ILE A 83 -5.12 13.91 6.29
N TRP A 84 -4.22 13.84 7.26
CA TRP A 84 -4.53 13.37 8.61
C TRP A 84 -5.59 14.22 9.33
N TRP A 85 -5.68 15.50 9.00
CA TRP A 85 -6.75 16.36 9.54
C TRP A 85 -8.11 16.06 8.91
N LEU A 86 -8.11 15.47 7.69
CA LEU A 86 -9.32 15.15 6.94
C LEU A 86 -9.83 13.73 7.23
N ILE A 87 -8.90 12.80 7.50
CA ILE A 87 -9.17 11.38 7.74
C ILE A 87 -8.58 11.04 9.09
N ALA A 88 -9.42 10.61 10.03
CA ALA A 88 -8.90 10.11 11.29
C ALA A 88 -7.91 8.96 10.99
N PRO A 89 -6.67 9.01 11.48
CA PRO A 89 -5.64 8.02 11.14
C PRO A 89 -6.09 6.57 11.38
N TRP A 90 -6.94 6.37 12.37
CA TRP A 90 -7.45 5.06 12.76
C TRP A 90 -8.43 4.44 11.77
N ASP A 91 -9.14 5.27 11.00
CA ASP A 91 -10.12 4.79 10.00
C ASP A 91 -9.44 4.00 8.89
N ILE A 92 -8.21 4.39 8.53
CA ILE A 92 -7.45 3.79 7.43
C ILE A 92 -6.16 3.11 7.88
N ALA A 93 -5.90 3.00 9.17
CA ALA A 93 -4.62 2.54 9.71
C ALA A 93 -4.20 1.16 9.17
N ARG A 94 -5.13 0.20 9.03
CA ARG A 94 -4.82 -1.12 8.47
C ARG A 94 -4.35 -1.02 7.02
N ALA A 95 -5.05 -0.24 6.21
CA ALA A 95 -4.69 -0.01 4.82
C ALA A 95 -3.34 0.73 4.72
N ALA A 96 -3.11 1.73 5.59
CA ALA A 96 -1.86 2.49 5.64
C ALA A 96 -0.66 1.60 6.01
N ILE A 97 -0.80 0.68 6.96
CA ILE A 97 0.27 -0.26 7.32
C ILE A 97 0.64 -1.18 6.15
N ILE A 98 -0.36 -1.72 5.44
CA ILE A 98 -0.14 -2.55 4.24
C ILE A 98 0.56 -1.74 3.15
N HIS A 99 0.10 -0.51 2.90
CA HIS A 99 0.70 0.39 1.92
C HIS A 99 2.14 0.79 2.28
N ASP A 100 2.42 1.03 3.56
CA ASP A 100 3.76 1.36 4.07
C ASP A 100 4.76 0.22 3.84
N LEU A 101 4.34 -1.03 4.04
CA LEU A 101 5.14 -2.20 3.69
C LEU A 101 5.48 -2.23 2.19
N LEU A 102 4.47 -2.01 1.33
CA LEU A 102 4.66 -2.03 -0.12
C LEU A 102 5.64 -0.94 -0.57
N TYR A 103 5.47 0.27 -0.04
CA TYR A 103 6.36 1.39 -0.35
C TYR A 103 7.78 1.18 0.19
N ARG A 104 7.93 0.61 1.38
CA ARG A 104 9.24 0.23 1.91
C ARG A 104 9.94 -0.75 0.96
N ARG A 105 9.24 -1.79 0.49
CA ARG A 105 9.83 -2.76 -0.43
C ARG A 105 10.21 -2.14 -1.77
N ILE A 106 9.41 -1.19 -2.27
CA ILE A 106 9.77 -0.42 -3.47
C ILE A 106 11.07 0.37 -3.24
N ARG A 107 11.22 1.05 -2.08
CA ARG A 107 12.47 1.77 -1.75
C ARG A 107 13.68 0.85 -1.69
N GLU A 108 13.53 -0.29 -1.02
CA GLU A 108 14.58 -1.32 -0.92
C GLU A 108 14.98 -1.83 -2.31
N TYR A 109 14.00 -2.22 -3.13
CA TYR A 109 14.24 -2.68 -4.50
C TYR A 109 14.99 -1.63 -5.34
N ARG A 110 14.61 -0.37 -5.23
CA ARG A 110 15.29 0.73 -5.91
C ARG A 110 16.70 0.93 -5.39
N ALA A 111 16.90 0.92 -4.07
CA ALA A 111 18.23 1.06 -3.47
C ALA A 111 19.18 -0.07 -3.91
N GLU A 112 18.64 -1.30 -4.05
CA GLU A 112 19.40 -2.47 -4.46
C GLU A 112 19.74 -2.49 -5.96
N ASN A 113 18.86 -1.96 -6.82
CA ASN A 113 18.90 -2.18 -8.26
C ASN A 113 19.04 -0.91 -9.11
N GLU A 114 18.64 0.27 -8.62
CA GLU A 114 18.72 1.55 -9.37
C GLU A 114 20.11 2.15 -9.24
N THR A 115 21.11 1.45 -9.78
CA THR A 115 22.53 1.89 -9.80
C THR A 115 22.94 2.29 -11.20
N PRO A 116 23.85 3.28 -11.36
CA PRO A 116 24.28 3.75 -12.69
C PRO A 116 24.88 2.65 -13.57
N ASP A 117 25.47 1.62 -12.96
CA ASP A 117 26.15 0.53 -13.66
C ASP A 117 25.24 -0.65 -13.96
N ASN A 118 23.96 -0.57 -13.60
CA ASN A 118 23.01 -1.67 -13.85
C ASN A 118 22.62 -1.69 -15.34
N PRO A 119 22.94 -2.75 -16.09
CA PRO A 119 22.63 -2.82 -17.52
C PRO A 119 21.11 -2.87 -17.78
N ASP A 120 20.33 -3.32 -16.79
CA ASP A 120 18.87 -3.49 -16.91
C ASP A 120 18.08 -2.35 -16.23
N LEU A 121 18.68 -1.14 -16.14
CA LEU A 121 18.10 0.01 -15.44
C LEU A 121 16.67 0.35 -15.92
N GLU A 122 16.39 0.21 -17.21
CA GLU A 122 15.07 0.45 -17.76
C GLU A 122 14.04 -0.55 -17.19
N THR A 123 14.39 -1.82 -17.09
CA THR A 123 13.55 -2.86 -16.46
C THR A 123 13.32 -2.55 -14.99
N VAL A 124 14.36 -2.14 -14.25
CA VAL A 124 14.24 -1.73 -12.84
C VAL A 124 13.24 -0.58 -12.69
N VAL A 125 13.35 0.45 -13.54
CA VAL A 125 12.46 1.61 -13.54
C VAL A 125 11.01 1.21 -13.83
N ASN A 126 10.79 0.33 -14.79
CA ASN A 126 9.46 -0.16 -15.15
C ASN A 126 8.85 -0.99 -14.02
N ASN A 127 9.63 -1.86 -13.38
CA ASN A 127 9.19 -2.70 -12.28
C ASN A 127 8.74 -1.87 -11.07
N TYR A 128 9.55 -0.92 -10.59
CA TYR A 128 9.14 -0.14 -9.42
C TYR A 128 7.98 0.82 -9.72
N LYS A 129 7.85 1.32 -10.95
CA LYS A 129 6.69 2.12 -11.34
C LYS A 129 5.41 1.30 -11.37
N ALA A 130 5.46 0.08 -11.93
CA ALA A 130 4.33 -0.84 -11.93
C ALA A 130 3.97 -1.24 -10.49
N ALA A 131 4.96 -1.57 -9.66
CA ALA A 131 4.75 -1.90 -8.26
C ALA A 131 4.13 -0.74 -7.46
N LYS A 132 4.52 0.53 -7.74
CA LYS A 132 3.89 1.70 -7.12
C LYS A 132 2.42 1.81 -7.47
N ILE A 133 2.06 1.65 -8.75
CA ILE A 133 0.67 1.70 -9.19
C ILE A 133 -0.14 0.58 -8.51
N ALA A 134 0.43 -0.63 -8.44
CA ALA A 134 -0.18 -1.76 -7.76
C ALA A 134 -0.34 -1.51 -6.25
N ALA A 135 0.66 -0.93 -5.59
CA ALA A 135 0.60 -0.56 -4.18
C ALA A 135 -0.50 0.47 -3.87
N ASP A 136 -0.63 1.51 -4.71
CA ASP A 136 -1.68 2.52 -4.56
C ASP A 136 -3.08 1.90 -4.77
N LYS A 137 -3.22 0.95 -5.72
CA LYS A 137 -4.46 0.22 -5.92
C LYS A 137 -4.79 -0.67 -4.71
N VAL A 138 -3.81 -1.37 -4.14
CA VAL A 138 -3.99 -2.14 -2.90
C VAL A 138 -4.46 -1.24 -1.76
N PHE A 139 -3.88 -0.05 -1.62
CA PHE A 139 -4.30 0.93 -0.61
C PHE A 139 -5.77 1.33 -0.78
N LEU A 140 -6.19 1.62 -2.02
CA LEU A 140 -7.59 1.96 -2.34
C LEU A 140 -8.53 0.82 -1.93
N MET A 141 -8.28 -0.39 -2.41
CA MET A 141 -9.11 -1.57 -2.11
C MET A 141 -9.16 -1.85 -0.60
N ALA A 142 -8.01 -1.79 0.08
CA ALA A 142 -7.93 -2.02 1.51
C ALA A 142 -8.70 -0.97 2.35
N MET A 143 -8.82 0.26 1.86
CA MET A 143 -9.67 1.29 2.48
C MET A 143 -11.15 1.03 2.21
N GLU A 144 -11.53 0.58 1.01
CA GLU A 144 -12.91 0.25 0.67
C GLU A 144 -13.43 -0.94 1.49
N ASP A 145 -12.54 -1.89 1.80
CA ASP A 145 -12.84 -3.08 2.62
C ASP A 145 -12.64 -2.85 4.13
N ALA A 146 -12.33 -1.62 4.54
CA ALA A 146 -12.10 -1.30 5.94
C ALA A 146 -13.39 -1.38 6.77
N SER A 147 -13.24 -1.86 8.01
CA SER A 147 -14.30 -1.85 9.03
C SER A 147 -13.77 -1.16 10.29
N PRO A 148 -14.42 -0.10 10.79
CA PRO A 148 -15.68 0.50 10.30
C PRO A 148 -15.57 1.10 8.90
N HIS A 149 -16.72 1.27 8.22
CA HIS A 149 -16.78 1.80 6.86
C HIS A 149 -16.29 3.26 6.81
N VAL A 150 -15.36 3.53 5.88
CA VAL A 150 -14.83 4.87 5.63
C VAL A 150 -15.66 5.54 4.53
N PRO A 151 -16.09 6.80 4.69
CA PRO A 151 -16.81 7.51 3.64
C PRO A 151 -16.01 7.58 2.32
N ASN A 152 -16.68 7.31 1.19
CA ASN A 152 -16.04 7.23 -0.13
C ASN A 152 -15.22 8.48 -0.51
N TRP A 153 -15.66 9.67 -0.10
CA TRP A 153 -14.91 10.90 -0.39
C TRP A 153 -13.56 10.95 0.34
N LYS A 154 -13.49 10.40 1.57
CA LYS A 154 -12.24 10.28 2.34
C LYS A 154 -11.28 9.29 1.66
N ILE A 155 -11.81 8.12 1.25
CA ILE A 155 -11.05 7.10 0.51
C ILE A 155 -10.44 7.71 -0.76
N LYS A 156 -11.25 8.41 -1.56
CA LYS A 156 -10.77 9.07 -2.77
C LYS A 156 -9.71 10.13 -2.48
N ALA A 157 -9.92 10.97 -1.45
CA ALA A 157 -8.95 11.98 -1.07
C ALA A 157 -7.61 11.37 -0.66
N ALA A 158 -7.61 10.30 0.16
CA ALA A 158 -6.40 9.57 0.55
C ALA A 158 -5.70 8.93 -0.66
N TYR A 159 -6.46 8.27 -1.52
CA TYR A 159 -5.93 7.63 -2.72
C TYR A 159 -5.25 8.64 -3.66
N TYR A 160 -5.94 9.74 -4.01
CA TYR A 160 -5.35 10.75 -4.87
C TYR A 160 -4.11 11.40 -4.26
N ALA A 161 -4.06 11.53 -2.95
CA ALA A 161 -2.87 12.05 -2.30
C ALA A 161 -1.66 11.12 -2.43
N VAL A 162 -1.82 9.80 -2.24
CA VAL A 162 -0.68 8.88 -2.44
C VAL A 162 -0.30 8.78 -3.91
N VAL A 163 -1.25 8.86 -4.84
CA VAL A 163 -0.96 8.90 -6.28
C VAL A 163 -0.11 10.14 -6.64
N CYS A 164 -0.50 11.32 -6.15
CA CYS A 164 0.18 12.58 -6.48
C CYS A 164 1.51 12.74 -5.74
N PHE A 165 1.56 12.39 -4.47
CA PHE A 165 2.70 12.67 -3.59
C PHE A 165 3.57 11.44 -3.30
N GLY A 166 3.07 10.23 -3.48
CA GLY A 166 3.77 8.98 -3.15
C GLY A 166 5.09 8.76 -3.92
N ARG A 167 5.29 9.46 -5.05
CA ARG A 167 6.55 9.37 -5.79
C ARG A 167 7.77 9.79 -4.97
N TRP A 168 7.60 10.72 -4.03
CA TRP A 168 8.69 11.14 -3.13
C TRP A 168 8.91 10.14 -2.00
N SER A 169 7.86 9.45 -1.58
CA SER A 169 7.92 8.45 -0.51
C SER A 169 8.56 7.13 -0.92
N ILE A 170 8.76 6.89 -2.23
CA ILE A 170 9.46 5.72 -2.76
C ILE A 170 10.89 6.02 -3.22
N LEU A 171 11.42 7.21 -2.92
CA LEU A 171 12.84 7.50 -3.17
C LEU A 171 13.70 6.62 -2.25
N PRO A 172 14.81 6.05 -2.73
CA PRO A 172 15.77 5.37 -1.89
C PRO A 172 16.23 6.27 -0.74
N GLU A 173 16.33 5.73 0.44
CA GLU A 173 16.95 6.47 1.54
C GLU A 173 18.44 6.65 1.22
N PRO A 174 19.01 7.85 1.48
CA PRO A 174 20.45 8.03 1.31
C PRO A 174 21.18 7.03 2.22
N PRO A 175 22.33 6.48 1.77
CA PRO A 175 23.11 5.59 2.60
C PRO A 175 23.40 6.29 3.93
N VAL A 176 23.10 5.60 5.03
CA VAL A 176 23.49 6.07 6.35
C VAL A 176 25.00 6.10 6.37
N LEU A 177 25.59 7.28 6.15
CA LEU A 177 27.00 7.49 6.43
C LEU A 177 27.14 7.25 7.95
N ASN A 178 27.59 6.06 8.30
CA ASN A 178 28.06 5.79 9.65
C ASN A 178 29.24 6.74 9.85
N GLY A 179 28.94 7.94 10.31
CA GLY A 179 29.94 8.85 10.85
C GLY A 179 30.59 8.09 12.00
N GLY A 180 31.79 7.61 11.77
CA GLY A 180 32.60 7.05 12.82
C GLY A 180 32.58 8.03 13.98
N LYS A 181 32.03 7.60 15.10
CA LYS A 181 32.48 8.11 16.36
C LYS A 181 33.82 7.46 16.56
N GLU A 182 34.86 8.09 16.03
CA GLU A 182 36.17 7.99 16.64
C GLU A 182 36.09 8.75 17.94
N GLU A 183 36.25 7.99 19.03
CA GLU A 183 36.57 8.35 20.42
C GLU A 183 35.75 9.41 21.13
#